data_047e949161bf2abbfe37f6c921746e87
#
_entry.id   047e949161bf2abbfe37f6c921746e87
#
_cell.length_a   1.000
_cell.length_b   1.000
_cell.length_c   1.000
_cell.angle_alpha   90.00
_cell.angle_beta   90.00
_cell.angle_gamma   90.00
#
_symmetry.space_group_name_H-M   'P 1'
#
loop_
_entity.id
_entity.type
_entity.pdbx_description
1 polymer ?
#
loop_
_entity_poly.entity_id
_entity_poly.type
_entity_poly.pdbx_seq_one_letter_code
_entity_poly.pdbx_strand_id
1 'polypeptide(L)'
;MGLRQHKKAIQIGSAIMIGIFAISMLVTGILFLKNNVFGEAGGNREVIATVNGTKIYRDDFERESLGLKNQLSDLNQQKMQQLSQAGIPTENLKNVPDNIINEYVLQLMIHKEILLSSAKNLGIKISGATVEQDFNSYQKQSKLGKQEFAQYLRSVGYNVTSFKKMIKDQKTIEKMREKLFANDKITDEEIKKAYERNKYTQAFLNQDFEDVKEQIKENMTQDKDIMILNSYLAKAKEKAKIVFKNKDFEKMYANMTTTVAQNGEYKYTNESLNEQIINTVSQTQQGYSDKLVNDLKATLKVNLDKFVKIANKAKAAGIKADPDLVGVDQLRDYSQKYYNHLIDTYKPDDAALQAKFNAKKDSYNIPNSIGGYVIGEEYQAGENDFQAAKKQAEDIMKTTTKDNFTAKAKEFSKDPGSANNGGSLGETADLSQLVPEFANAVKKSKAGDIVGPIKTQFGYHIIYIQSKDAKNENVAKVSHILITPTISEASKQEVIKKVQALKAEIESKKTTFENVEKQDKYKFSIKERFKKMVKSDAIPGIGKNDELMNQIFALQINGILDRNDATGYYLITKTSEIPFTQATFENSKERVRLELAHEYADKQLEIM
;
A
#
# COMPACT_ATOMS: atom_id res chain seq x y z
N MET A 1 11.64 -24.83 -12.27
CA MET A 1 12.15 -23.79 -13.20
C MET A 1 11.33 -22.49 -13.22
N GLY A 2 10.24 -22.37 -12.46
CA GLY A 2 9.32 -21.22 -12.48
C GLY A 2 9.70 -19.97 -11.65
N LEU A 3 10.59 -20.06 -10.68
CA LEU A 3 10.90 -18.96 -9.73
C LEU A 3 11.93 -17.93 -10.24
N ARG A 4 12.70 -18.24 -11.29
CA ARG A 4 13.70 -17.31 -11.85
C ARG A 4 13.11 -16.29 -12.85
N GLN A 5 12.03 -16.61 -13.52
CA GLN A 5 11.37 -15.69 -14.47
C GLN A 5 10.54 -14.60 -13.77
N HIS A 6 9.94 -14.92 -12.61
CA HIS A 6 9.23 -13.91 -11.79
C HIS A 6 10.15 -12.82 -11.20
N LYS A 7 11.42 -13.14 -10.93
CA LYS A 7 12.38 -12.14 -10.42
C LYS A 7 12.73 -11.06 -11.44
N LYS A 8 12.78 -11.37 -12.75
CA LYS A 8 13.19 -10.41 -13.79
C LYS A 8 12.07 -9.43 -14.18
N ALA A 9 10.82 -9.88 -14.28
CA ALA A 9 9.67 -9.01 -14.54
C ALA A 9 9.41 -8.04 -13.37
N ILE A 10 9.64 -8.49 -12.14
CA ILE A 10 9.59 -7.66 -10.93
C ILE A 10 10.72 -6.63 -10.91
N GLN A 11 11.90 -6.90 -11.48
CA GLN A 11 13.04 -5.98 -11.49
C GLN A 11 12.87 -4.79 -12.47
N ILE A 12 12.15 -4.96 -13.57
CA ILE A 12 11.85 -3.85 -14.50
C ILE A 12 10.65 -3.04 -13.99
N GLY A 13 9.64 -3.70 -13.44
CA GLY A 13 8.49 -3.04 -12.79
C GLY A 13 8.83 -2.36 -11.46
N SER A 14 9.81 -2.88 -10.69
CA SER A 14 10.22 -2.30 -9.41
C SER A 14 11.11 -1.06 -9.56
N ALA A 15 11.86 -0.92 -10.66
CA ALA A 15 12.59 0.31 -10.95
C ALA A 15 11.65 1.50 -11.23
N ILE A 16 10.43 1.23 -11.68
CA ILE A 16 9.38 2.23 -11.92
C ILE A 16 8.67 2.62 -10.63
N MET A 17 8.49 1.69 -9.68
CA MET A 17 7.84 1.99 -8.38
C MET A 17 8.70 2.81 -7.40
N ILE A 18 10.01 2.87 -7.58
CA ILE A 18 10.94 3.51 -6.63
C ILE A 18 10.80 5.04 -6.59
N GLY A 19 10.37 5.68 -7.70
CA GLY A 19 10.10 7.13 -7.74
C GLY A 19 8.87 7.59 -6.95
N ILE A 20 7.88 6.71 -6.77
CA ILE A 20 6.60 7.04 -6.11
C ILE A 20 6.79 7.26 -4.61
N PHE A 21 7.69 6.52 -3.98
CA PHE A 21 7.84 6.51 -2.53
C PHE A 21 8.60 7.72 -1.97
N ALA A 22 9.55 8.31 -2.68
CA ALA A 22 10.24 9.51 -2.18
C ALA A 22 9.27 10.69 -1.99
N ILE A 23 8.27 10.80 -2.85
CA ILE A 23 7.24 11.86 -2.74
C ILE A 23 6.11 11.42 -1.80
N SER A 24 5.76 10.13 -1.78
CA SER A 24 4.80 9.61 -0.81
C SER A 24 5.37 9.58 0.60
N MET A 25 6.69 9.43 0.79
CA MET A 25 7.34 9.62 2.10
C MET A 25 7.34 11.08 2.55
N LEU A 26 7.45 12.06 1.64
CA LEU A 26 7.16 13.46 1.99
C LEU A 26 5.70 13.65 2.44
N VAL A 27 4.79 12.79 1.98
CA VAL A 27 3.35 12.86 2.27
C VAL A 27 2.93 11.87 3.36
N THR A 28 3.48 10.64 3.38
CA THR A 28 3.09 9.57 4.32
C THR A 28 4.08 9.33 5.45
N GLY A 29 5.37 9.67 5.29
CA GLY A 29 6.36 9.61 6.37
C GLY A 29 6.01 10.48 7.57
N ILE A 30 5.21 11.51 7.35
CA ILE A 30 4.67 12.41 8.38
C ILE A 30 3.60 11.72 9.26
N LEU A 31 2.95 10.66 8.78
CA LEU A 31 1.90 9.95 9.53
C LEU A 31 2.43 8.86 10.48
N PHE A 32 3.74 8.51 10.41
CA PHE A 32 4.32 7.38 11.13
C PHE A 32 5.31 7.72 12.25
N LEU A 33 5.55 9.01 12.54
CA LEU A 33 6.46 9.38 13.62
C LEU A 33 5.80 9.17 15.00
N LYS A 34 5.92 7.96 15.51
CA LYS A 34 5.58 7.60 16.89
C LYS A 34 6.80 7.78 17.78
N ASN A 35 6.64 8.66 18.77
CA ASN A 35 7.52 8.86 19.95
C ASN A 35 8.84 9.61 19.71
N ASN A 36 8.83 10.94 19.99
CA ASN A 36 9.78 11.48 20.99
C ASN A 36 9.44 12.92 21.35
N VAL A 37 9.53 13.21 22.63
CA VAL A 37 9.25 14.49 23.26
C VAL A 37 10.39 15.47 22.95
N PHE A 38 10.09 16.59 22.29
CA PHE A 38 10.97 17.75 22.31
C PHE A 38 10.15 19.01 22.60
N GLY A 39 10.69 19.82 23.54
CA GLY A 39 10.07 21.00 24.09
C GLY A 39 9.81 22.10 23.06
N GLU A 40 8.98 23.06 23.46
CA GLU A 40 8.66 24.25 22.70
C GLU A 40 9.92 24.98 22.26
N ALA A 41 10.11 25.13 20.95
CA ALA A 41 11.18 25.93 20.36
C ALA A 41 10.84 27.45 20.49
N GLY A 42 11.01 27.95 21.65
CA GLY A 42 11.08 29.38 21.94
C GLY A 42 12.53 29.77 22.20
N GLY A 43 13.36 29.91 21.15
CA GLY A 43 14.76 30.27 21.25
C GLY A 43 15.36 30.59 19.88
N ASN A 44 16.58 31.14 19.89
CA ASN A 44 17.32 31.46 18.68
C ASN A 44 17.70 30.16 17.93
N ARG A 45 16.83 29.71 17.03
CA ARG A 45 16.99 28.44 16.27
C ARG A 45 18.21 28.55 15.35
N GLU A 46 19.12 27.56 15.41
CA GLU A 46 20.30 27.53 14.53
C GLU A 46 19.89 27.27 13.08
N VAL A 47 20.27 28.18 12.19
CA VAL A 47 20.08 28.01 10.74
C VAL A 47 21.27 27.26 10.19
N ILE A 48 21.02 26.04 9.64
CA ILE A 48 22.07 25.21 9.03
C ILE A 48 22.29 25.53 7.55
N ALA A 49 21.21 25.87 6.83
CA ALA A 49 21.27 26.27 5.43
C ALA A 49 20.13 27.24 5.06
N THR A 50 20.26 27.87 3.91
CA THR A 50 19.15 28.58 3.24
C THR A 50 19.04 28.10 1.80
N VAL A 51 17.80 27.88 1.32
CA VAL A 51 17.47 27.52 -0.05
C VAL A 51 16.57 28.60 -0.62
N ASN A 52 17.03 29.32 -1.63
CA ASN A 52 16.32 30.48 -2.21
C ASN A 52 15.84 31.51 -1.16
N GLY A 53 16.66 31.68 -0.10
CA GLY A 53 16.36 32.59 1.03
C GLY A 53 15.52 31.95 2.14
N THR A 54 14.89 30.80 1.95
CA THR A 54 14.16 30.07 3.01
C THR A 54 15.14 29.35 3.91
N LYS A 55 14.93 29.44 5.23
CA LYS A 55 15.84 28.88 6.24
C LYS A 55 15.50 27.41 6.51
N ILE A 56 16.52 26.57 6.58
CA ILE A 56 16.47 25.21 7.13
C ILE A 56 17.13 25.26 8.51
N TYR A 57 16.44 24.72 9.53
CA TYR A 57 16.87 24.76 10.91
C TYR A 57 17.38 23.40 11.38
N ARG A 58 18.38 23.44 12.31
CA ARG A 58 18.99 22.23 12.89
C ARG A 58 18.00 21.35 13.60
N ASP A 59 17.14 21.91 14.43
CA ASP A 59 16.14 21.20 15.22
C ASP A 59 15.11 20.48 14.33
N ASP A 60 14.71 21.06 13.19
CA ASP A 60 13.88 20.38 12.20
C ASP A 60 14.62 19.20 11.57
N PHE A 61 15.89 19.40 11.19
CA PHE A 61 16.72 18.35 10.62
C PHE A 61 16.94 17.19 11.59
N GLU A 62 17.31 17.47 12.84
CA GLU A 62 17.55 16.43 13.87
C GLU A 62 16.28 15.64 14.18
N ARG A 63 15.13 16.31 14.24
CA ARG A 63 13.83 15.65 14.42
C ARG A 63 13.51 14.70 13.27
N GLU A 64 13.63 15.15 12.03
CA GLU A 64 13.35 14.32 10.85
C GLU A 64 14.34 13.15 10.75
N SER A 65 15.63 13.40 11.04
CA SER A 65 16.66 12.33 11.04
C SER A 65 16.39 11.27 12.11
N LEU A 66 16.05 11.69 13.33
CA LEU A 66 15.72 10.77 14.42
C LEU A 66 14.44 9.98 14.11
N GLY A 67 13.43 10.65 13.53
CA GLY A 67 12.19 9.99 13.11
C GLY A 67 12.45 8.87 12.09
N LEU A 68 13.18 9.16 11.03
CA LEU A 68 13.53 8.17 10.01
C LEU A 68 14.39 7.04 10.59
N LYS A 69 15.37 7.37 11.45
CA LYS A 69 16.22 6.38 12.11
C LYS A 69 15.40 5.39 12.95
N ASN A 70 14.47 5.88 13.77
CA ASN A 70 13.62 5.03 14.60
C ASN A 70 12.73 4.14 13.73
N GLN A 71 12.10 4.69 12.70
CA GLN A 71 11.28 3.92 11.76
C GLN A 71 12.07 2.79 11.08
N LEU A 72 13.27 3.07 10.58
CA LEU A 72 14.11 2.05 9.94
C LEU A 72 14.61 1.01 10.95
N SER A 73 14.91 1.42 12.18
CA SER A 73 15.31 0.50 13.26
C SER A 73 14.18 -0.44 13.64
N ASP A 74 12.96 0.07 13.85
CA ASP A 74 11.78 -0.73 14.17
C ASP A 74 11.47 -1.74 13.05
N LEU A 75 11.53 -1.27 11.79
CA LEU A 75 11.34 -2.12 10.63
C LEU A 75 12.42 -3.22 10.54
N ASN A 76 13.67 -2.88 10.82
CA ASN A 76 14.78 -3.83 10.84
C ASN A 76 14.59 -4.89 11.94
N GLN A 77 14.16 -4.50 13.14
CA GLN A 77 13.84 -5.42 14.22
C GLN A 77 12.70 -6.39 13.83
N GLN A 78 11.63 -5.89 13.22
CA GLN A 78 10.54 -6.73 12.74
C GLN A 78 11.02 -7.76 11.70
N LYS A 79 11.86 -7.33 10.76
CA LYS A 79 12.48 -8.23 9.75
C LYS A 79 13.35 -9.29 10.40
N MET A 80 14.22 -8.90 11.33
CA MET A 80 15.08 -9.82 12.06
C MET A 80 14.26 -10.89 12.79
N GLN A 81 13.15 -10.49 13.42
CA GLN A 81 12.26 -11.41 14.11
C GLN A 81 11.59 -12.39 13.12
N GLN A 82 11.07 -11.90 12.00
CA GLN A 82 10.44 -12.75 10.97
C GLN A 82 11.44 -13.74 10.34
N LEU A 83 12.64 -13.27 10.00
CA LEU A 83 13.67 -14.10 9.41
C LEU A 83 14.19 -15.15 10.41
N SER A 84 14.36 -14.78 11.67
CA SER A 84 14.74 -15.71 12.75
C SER A 84 13.70 -16.81 12.96
N GLN A 85 12.39 -16.45 12.92
CA GLN A 85 11.30 -17.43 12.99
C GLN A 85 11.29 -18.39 11.79
N ALA A 86 11.75 -17.90 10.62
CA ALA A 86 11.90 -18.71 9.42
C ALA A 86 13.23 -19.50 9.37
N GLY A 87 14.06 -19.44 10.41
CA GLY A 87 15.36 -20.11 10.47
C GLY A 87 16.43 -19.51 9.55
N ILE A 88 16.23 -18.25 9.10
CA ILE A 88 17.18 -17.55 8.21
C ILE A 88 18.17 -16.75 9.07
N PRO A 89 19.50 -16.88 8.85
CA PRO A 89 20.50 -16.12 9.61
C PRO A 89 20.33 -14.61 9.46
N THR A 90 20.37 -13.88 10.57
CA THR A 90 20.19 -12.40 10.61
C THR A 90 21.47 -11.65 11.03
N GLU A 91 22.58 -12.34 11.22
CA GLU A 91 23.84 -11.80 11.78
C GLU A 91 24.44 -10.66 10.95
N ASN A 92 24.16 -10.62 9.65
CA ASN A 92 24.66 -9.60 8.71
C ASN A 92 23.69 -8.43 8.50
N LEU A 93 22.54 -8.42 9.18
CA LEU A 93 21.58 -7.32 9.08
C LEU A 93 21.98 -6.21 10.06
N LYS A 94 22.42 -5.09 9.52
CA LYS A 94 22.77 -3.88 10.27
C LYS A 94 21.66 -2.84 10.18
N ASN A 95 21.63 -1.91 11.10
CA ASN A 95 20.84 -0.69 10.93
C ASN A 95 21.47 0.19 9.84
N VAL A 96 20.63 0.97 9.16
CA VAL A 96 21.14 1.97 8.20
C VAL A 96 21.99 2.99 8.95
N PRO A 97 23.23 3.27 8.50
CA PRO A 97 24.12 4.22 9.16
C PRO A 97 23.55 5.65 9.21
N ASP A 98 23.86 6.37 10.29
CA ASP A 98 23.37 7.73 10.53
C ASP A 98 23.77 8.71 9.42
N ASN A 99 24.94 8.56 8.81
CA ASN A 99 25.37 9.43 7.71
C ASN A 99 24.44 9.28 6.49
N ILE A 100 24.00 8.07 6.13
CA ILE A 100 23.07 7.81 5.02
C ILE A 100 21.70 8.44 5.33
N ILE A 101 21.21 8.21 6.57
CA ILE A 101 19.95 8.79 7.04
C ILE A 101 20.00 10.32 7.00
N ASN A 102 21.05 10.91 7.54
CA ASN A 102 21.22 12.36 7.62
C ASN A 102 21.36 13.00 6.24
N GLU A 103 22.13 12.40 5.34
CA GLU A 103 22.24 12.86 3.95
C GLU A 103 20.90 12.82 3.24
N TYR A 104 20.17 11.71 3.37
CA TYR A 104 18.86 11.56 2.76
C TYR A 104 17.83 12.57 3.31
N VAL A 105 17.81 12.81 4.62
CA VAL A 105 16.94 13.84 5.24
C VAL A 105 17.31 15.24 4.76
N LEU A 106 18.60 15.58 4.73
CA LEU A 106 19.07 16.87 4.21
C LEU A 106 18.64 17.06 2.74
N GLN A 107 18.77 16.02 1.92
CA GLN A 107 18.30 16.00 0.52
C GLN A 107 16.80 16.34 0.45
N LEU A 108 15.97 15.64 1.23
CA LEU A 108 14.52 15.85 1.22
C LEU A 108 14.14 17.26 1.66
N MET A 109 14.83 17.82 2.67
CA MET A 109 14.57 19.19 3.14
C MET A 109 14.94 20.23 2.08
N ILE A 110 16.08 20.08 1.41
CA ILE A 110 16.51 20.94 0.31
C ILE A 110 15.53 20.84 -0.87
N HIS A 111 15.17 19.64 -1.30
CA HIS A 111 14.25 19.41 -2.40
C HIS A 111 12.87 20.03 -2.12
N LYS A 112 12.35 19.86 -0.89
CA LYS A 112 11.10 20.49 -0.46
C LYS A 112 11.15 22.02 -0.60
N GLU A 113 12.21 22.67 -0.11
CA GLU A 113 12.31 24.13 -0.18
C GLU A 113 12.51 24.64 -1.63
N ILE A 114 13.17 23.87 -2.50
CA ILE A 114 13.25 24.15 -3.94
C ILE A 114 11.85 24.09 -4.55
N LEU A 115 11.06 23.05 -4.28
CA LEU A 115 9.71 22.92 -4.81
C LEU A 115 8.77 24.01 -4.29
N LEU A 116 8.82 24.34 -3.00
CA LEU A 116 7.99 25.41 -2.40
C LEU A 116 8.32 26.78 -2.99
N SER A 117 9.62 27.09 -3.19
CA SER A 117 10.02 28.34 -3.84
C SER A 117 9.60 28.38 -5.32
N SER A 118 9.66 27.25 -6.00
CA SER A 118 9.18 27.11 -7.37
C SER A 118 7.67 27.26 -7.50
N ALA A 119 6.91 26.68 -6.57
CA ALA A 119 5.46 26.83 -6.50
C ALA A 119 5.04 28.29 -6.33
N LYS A 120 5.79 29.05 -5.50
CA LYS A 120 5.59 30.49 -5.34
C LYS A 120 5.80 31.25 -6.65
N ASN A 121 6.85 30.91 -7.40
CA ASN A 121 7.14 31.52 -8.73
C ASN A 121 6.05 31.17 -9.76
N LEU A 122 5.41 30.01 -9.63
CA LEU A 122 4.27 29.60 -10.44
C LEU A 122 2.95 30.25 -9.99
N GLY A 123 2.96 31.13 -8.99
CA GLY A 123 1.78 31.84 -8.48
C GLY A 123 0.85 30.98 -7.64
N ILE A 124 1.31 29.81 -7.15
CA ILE A 124 0.49 28.89 -6.35
C ILE A 124 0.35 29.44 -4.94
N LYS A 125 -0.90 29.57 -4.50
CA LYS A 125 -1.25 30.04 -3.15
C LYS A 125 -2.27 29.10 -2.52
N ILE A 126 -2.04 28.71 -1.27
CA ILE A 126 -2.98 27.93 -0.46
C ILE A 126 -3.63 28.86 0.55
N SER A 127 -4.96 28.90 0.57
CA SER A 127 -5.72 29.74 1.49
C SER A 127 -5.65 29.20 2.93
N GLY A 128 -5.74 30.10 3.92
CA GLY A 128 -5.86 29.68 5.32
C GLY A 128 -7.10 28.81 5.59
N ALA A 129 -8.18 29.07 4.87
CA ALA A 129 -9.42 28.28 4.97
C ALA A 129 -9.21 26.82 4.54
N THR A 130 -8.47 26.59 3.44
CA THR A 130 -8.12 25.25 2.98
C THR A 130 -7.29 24.50 4.05
N VAL A 131 -6.29 25.16 4.62
CA VAL A 131 -5.46 24.57 5.68
C VAL A 131 -6.28 24.21 6.91
N GLU A 132 -7.21 25.10 7.29
CA GLU A 132 -8.09 24.85 8.45
C GLU A 132 -9.05 23.70 8.20
N GLN A 133 -9.61 23.59 7.00
CA GLN A 133 -10.48 22.49 6.60
C GLN A 133 -9.75 21.15 6.68
N ASP A 134 -8.55 21.07 6.15
CA ASP A 134 -7.75 19.83 6.18
C ASP A 134 -7.33 19.49 7.62
N PHE A 135 -6.91 20.48 8.42
CA PHE A 135 -6.61 20.30 9.83
C PHE A 135 -7.78 19.70 10.62
N ASN A 136 -9.00 20.22 10.40
CA ASN A 136 -10.20 19.72 11.03
C ASN A 136 -10.57 18.29 10.54
N SER A 137 -10.29 17.97 9.27
CA SER A 137 -10.42 16.62 8.73
C SER A 137 -9.50 15.62 9.43
N TYR A 138 -8.22 15.96 9.61
CA TYR A 138 -7.27 15.12 10.36
C TYR A 138 -7.73 14.90 11.80
N GLN A 139 -8.17 15.96 12.48
CA GLN A 139 -8.70 15.86 13.83
C GLN A 139 -9.94 14.93 13.88
N LYS A 140 -10.88 15.08 12.96
CA LYS A 140 -12.09 14.24 12.89
C LYS A 140 -11.73 12.76 12.63
N GLN A 141 -10.80 12.49 11.73
CA GLN A 141 -10.34 11.13 11.41
C GLN A 141 -9.63 10.48 12.61
N SER A 142 -8.91 11.24 13.41
CA SER A 142 -8.25 10.73 14.62
C SER A 142 -9.23 10.32 15.72
N LYS A 143 -10.50 10.72 15.64
CA LYS A 143 -11.54 10.53 16.67
C LYS A 143 -11.18 11.13 18.04
N LEU A 144 -10.20 12.02 18.11
CA LEU A 144 -9.74 12.68 19.33
C LEU A 144 -10.40 14.06 19.50
N GLY A 145 -10.64 14.45 20.74
CA GLY A 145 -11.03 15.81 21.10
C GLY A 145 -9.91 16.83 20.79
N LYS A 146 -10.25 18.14 20.73
CA LYS A 146 -9.26 19.18 20.37
C LYS A 146 -8.01 19.16 21.24
N GLN A 147 -8.17 19.00 22.56
CA GLN A 147 -7.04 18.97 23.50
C GLN A 147 -6.21 17.67 23.33
N GLU A 148 -6.87 16.53 23.21
CA GLU A 148 -6.22 15.24 23.00
C GLU A 148 -5.48 15.20 21.66
N PHE A 149 -6.06 15.77 20.60
CA PHE A 149 -5.40 15.89 19.30
C PHE A 149 -4.16 16.80 19.38
N ALA A 150 -4.24 17.92 20.11
CA ALA A 150 -3.08 18.78 20.32
C ALA A 150 -1.98 18.09 21.16
N GLN A 151 -2.35 17.23 22.12
CA GLN A 151 -1.40 16.39 22.87
C GLN A 151 -0.79 15.32 21.98
N TYR A 152 -1.61 14.64 21.16
CA TYR A 152 -1.14 13.69 20.16
C TYR A 152 -0.14 14.34 19.19
N LEU A 153 -0.45 15.52 18.64
CA LEU A 153 0.49 16.23 17.78
C LEU A 153 1.82 16.51 18.49
N ARG A 154 1.80 16.90 19.77
CA ARG A 154 3.03 17.11 20.56
C ARG A 154 3.82 15.81 20.76
N SER A 155 3.14 14.69 20.99
CA SER A 155 3.82 13.38 21.15
C SER A 155 4.52 12.90 19.87
N VAL A 156 4.10 13.42 18.70
CA VAL A 156 4.71 13.15 17.39
C VAL A 156 5.55 14.30 16.87
N GLY A 157 5.97 15.24 17.75
CA GLY A 157 6.92 16.31 17.43
C GLY A 157 6.32 17.55 16.75
N TYR A 158 5.00 17.71 16.74
CA TYR A 158 4.33 18.89 16.17
C TYR A 158 3.57 19.69 17.23
N ASN A 159 3.49 21.00 17.04
CA ASN A 159 2.41 21.80 17.59
C ASN A 159 1.37 22.12 16.50
N VAL A 160 0.23 22.68 16.88
CA VAL A 160 -0.85 23.00 15.93
C VAL A 160 -0.36 23.89 14.77
N THR A 161 0.51 24.87 15.06
CA THR A 161 1.04 25.80 14.06
C THR A 161 1.97 25.10 13.07
N SER A 162 2.90 24.28 13.57
CA SER A 162 3.83 23.53 12.70
C SER A 162 3.10 22.45 11.88
N PHE A 163 2.07 21.83 12.44
CA PHE A 163 1.25 20.87 11.70
C PHE A 163 0.44 21.54 10.59
N LYS A 164 -0.17 22.70 10.86
CA LYS A 164 -0.84 23.51 9.81
C LYS A 164 0.13 23.99 8.72
N LYS A 165 1.37 24.33 9.11
CA LYS A 165 2.42 24.65 8.12
C LYS A 165 2.72 23.45 7.24
N MET A 166 2.85 22.27 7.80
CA MET A 166 3.06 21.03 7.06
C MET A 166 1.93 20.78 6.06
N ILE A 167 0.65 20.89 6.49
CA ILE A 167 -0.51 20.78 5.60
C ILE A 167 -0.43 21.78 4.44
N LYS A 168 -0.06 23.03 4.73
CA LYS A 168 0.10 24.05 3.71
C LYS A 168 1.19 23.72 2.70
N ASP A 169 2.35 23.27 3.17
CA ASP A 169 3.49 22.89 2.34
C ASP A 169 3.09 21.71 1.41
N GLN A 170 2.43 20.69 1.96
CA GLN A 170 1.92 19.53 1.24
C GLN A 170 0.93 19.94 0.14
N LYS A 171 -0.08 20.74 0.49
CA LYS A 171 -1.07 21.24 -0.49
C LYS A 171 -0.45 22.15 -1.55
N THR A 172 0.60 22.86 -1.22
CA THR A 172 1.33 23.69 -2.18
C THR A 172 2.01 22.81 -3.24
N ILE A 173 2.69 21.73 -2.81
CA ILE A 173 3.34 20.77 -3.72
C ILE A 173 2.30 20.00 -4.54
N GLU A 174 1.18 19.58 -3.93
CA GLU A 174 0.07 18.93 -4.62
C GLU A 174 -0.46 19.81 -5.77
N LYS A 175 -0.79 21.08 -5.50
CA LYS A 175 -1.24 22.01 -6.54
C LYS A 175 -0.18 22.34 -7.59
N MET A 176 1.09 22.31 -7.20
CA MET A 176 2.18 22.47 -8.14
C MET A 176 2.23 21.29 -9.11
N ARG A 177 2.09 20.06 -8.60
CA ARG A 177 2.00 18.85 -9.44
C ARG A 177 0.83 18.96 -10.40
N GLU A 178 -0.38 19.25 -9.91
CA GLU A 178 -1.57 19.44 -10.77
C GLU A 178 -1.31 20.44 -11.90
N LYS A 179 -0.61 21.53 -11.61
CA LYS A 179 -0.29 22.55 -12.60
C LYS A 179 0.77 22.10 -13.62
N LEU A 180 1.79 21.38 -13.16
CA LEU A 180 2.83 20.82 -14.04
C LEU A 180 2.25 19.78 -15.00
N PHE A 181 1.27 18.99 -14.55
CA PHE A 181 0.69 17.88 -15.31
C PHE A 181 -0.58 18.25 -16.08
N ALA A 182 -1.04 19.51 -15.96
CA ALA A 182 -2.28 19.94 -16.61
C ALA A 182 -2.31 19.72 -18.13
N ASN A 183 -1.14 19.79 -18.77
CA ASN A 183 -0.99 19.65 -20.23
C ASN A 183 -0.54 18.23 -20.65
N ASP A 184 -0.20 17.36 -19.71
CA ASP A 184 0.41 16.04 -19.96
C ASP A 184 -0.56 14.87 -19.72
N LYS A 185 -1.80 15.07 -20.12
CA LYS A 185 -2.85 14.04 -19.95
C LYS A 185 -2.58 12.83 -20.83
N ILE A 186 -2.62 11.66 -20.20
CA ILE A 186 -2.62 10.39 -20.93
C ILE A 186 -3.91 10.28 -21.75
N THR A 187 -3.77 10.06 -23.04
CA THR A 187 -4.90 9.96 -23.97
C THR A 187 -5.53 8.56 -23.96
N ASP A 188 -6.82 8.49 -24.31
CA ASP A 188 -7.50 7.19 -24.46
C ASP A 188 -6.83 6.29 -25.50
N GLU A 189 -6.20 6.87 -26.53
CA GLU A 189 -5.43 6.11 -27.52
C GLU A 189 -4.17 5.48 -26.91
N GLU A 190 -3.43 6.20 -26.07
CA GLU A 190 -2.26 5.68 -25.37
C GLU A 190 -2.66 4.55 -24.40
N ILE A 191 -3.75 4.73 -23.66
CA ILE A 191 -4.29 3.70 -22.75
C ILE A 191 -4.66 2.45 -23.53
N LYS A 192 -5.35 2.61 -24.66
CA LYS A 192 -5.74 1.49 -25.52
C LYS A 192 -4.52 0.77 -26.10
N LYS A 193 -3.52 1.51 -26.59
CA LYS A 193 -2.26 0.91 -27.08
C LYS A 193 -1.52 0.14 -25.97
N ALA A 194 -1.49 0.68 -24.75
CA ALA A 194 -0.88 0.00 -23.62
C ALA A 194 -1.62 -1.32 -23.30
N TYR A 195 -2.96 -1.31 -23.31
CA TYR A 195 -3.75 -2.53 -23.17
C TYR A 195 -3.47 -3.53 -24.30
N GLU A 196 -3.54 -3.11 -25.57
CA GLU A 196 -3.36 -4.01 -26.72
C GLU A 196 -1.99 -4.69 -26.73
N ARG A 197 -0.93 -4.02 -26.28
CA ARG A 197 0.41 -4.64 -26.14
C ARG A 197 0.45 -5.68 -25.04
N ASN A 198 -0.33 -5.52 -23.98
CA ASN A 198 -0.20 -6.30 -22.76
C ASN A 198 -1.38 -7.24 -22.46
N LYS A 199 -2.44 -7.24 -23.28
CA LYS A 199 -3.71 -7.97 -23.02
C LYS A 199 -3.56 -9.49 -22.80
N TYR A 200 -2.45 -10.07 -23.25
CA TYR A 200 -2.14 -11.49 -23.03
C TYR A 200 -1.04 -11.74 -22.00
N THR A 201 -0.54 -10.70 -21.35
CA THR A 201 0.35 -10.87 -20.21
C THR A 201 -0.44 -11.35 -18.98
N GLN A 202 0.25 -11.90 -17.99
CA GLN A 202 -0.38 -12.37 -16.76
C GLN A 202 -1.21 -11.28 -16.05
N ALA A 203 -0.81 -10.01 -16.17
CA ALA A 203 -1.50 -8.89 -15.54
C ALA A 203 -2.88 -8.61 -16.13
N PHE A 204 -3.07 -8.84 -17.45
CA PHE A 204 -4.31 -8.50 -18.16
C PHE A 204 -5.00 -9.69 -18.81
N LEU A 205 -4.43 -10.88 -18.66
CA LEU A 205 -5.05 -12.10 -19.20
C LEU A 205 -6.46 -12.26 -18.64
N ASN A 206 -7.43 -12.42 -19.54
CA ASN A 206 -8.85 -12.54 -19.21
C ASN A 206 -9.53 -11.26 -18.68
N GLN A 207 -8.89 -10.09 -18.76
CA GLN A 207 -9.52 -8.81 -18.42
C GLN A 207 -9.91 -8.05 -19.70
N ASP A 208 -11.10 -7.44 -19.71
CA ASP A 208 -11.53 -6.61 -20.82
C ASP A 208 -10.99 -5.17 -20.66
N PHE A 209 -10.80 -4.46 -21.77
CA PHE A 209 -10.25 -3.09 -21.76
C PHE A 209 -10.99 -2.15 -20.79
N GLU A 210 -12.32 -2.19 -20.81
CA GLU A 210 -13.14 -1.31 -19.96
C GLU A 210 -12.97 -1.61 -18.45
N ASP A 211 -12.57 -2.83 -18.09
CA ASP A 211 -12.36 -3.21 -16.69
C ASP A 211 -11.04 -2.70 -16.13
N VAL A 212 -10.04 -2.52 -16.99
CA VAL A 212 -8.67 -2.14 -16.61
C VAL A 212 -8.28 -0.75 -17.09
N LYS A 213 -9.12 -0.09 -17.86
CA LYS A 213 -8.85 1.22 -18.47
C LYS A 213 -8.38 2.24 -17.44
N GLU A 214 -9.13 2.40 -16.34
CA GLU A 214 -8.78 3.38 -15.31
C GLU A 214 -7.49 2.98 -14.57
N GLN A 215 -7.27 1.71 -14.29
CA GLN A 215 -6.04 1.22 -13.68
C GLN A 215 -4.81 1.48 -14.57
N ILE A 216 -4.92 1.22 -15.88
CA ILE A 216 -3.85 1.51 -16.85
C ILE A 216 -3.56 3.00 -16.87
N LYS A 217 -4.62 3.82 -16.93
CA LYS A 217 -4.51 5.28 -16.92
C LYS A 217 -3.83 5.79 -15.64
N GLU A 218 -4.24 5.31 -14.48
CA GLU A 218 -3.64 5.67 -13.20
C GLU A 218 -2.16 5.32 -13.15
N ASN A 219 -1.79 4.10 -13.54
CA ASN A 219 -0.39 3.66 -13.57
C ASN A 219 0.44 4.52 -14.52
N MET A 220 -0.02 4.72 -15.76
CA MET A 220 0.69 5.56 -16.75
C MET A 220 0.81 7.01 -16.28
N THR A 221 -0.24 7.55 -15.66
CA THR A 221 -0.22 8.91 -15.12
C THR A 221 0.78 9.02 -13.97
N GLN A 222 0.79 8.08 -13.04
CA GLN A 222 1.73 8.08 -11.91
C GLN A 222 3.19 8.03 -12.38
N ASP A 223 3.50 7.13 -13.33
CA ASP A 223 4.85 7.00 -13.88
C ASP A 223 5.32 8.29 -14.54
N LYS A 224 4.45 8.91 -15.37
CA LYS A 224 4.75 10.16 -16.06
C LYS A 224 4.91 11.32 -15.09
N ASP A 225 4.03 11.43 -14.12
CA ASP A 225 4.04 12.47 -13.09
C ASP A 225 5.36 12.48 -12.31
N ILE A 226 5.86 11.29 -11.97
CA ILE A 226 7.13 11.16 -11.26
C ILE A 226 8.29 11.64 -12.10
N MET A 227 8.39 11.22 -13.36
CA MET A 227 9.46 11.64 -14.26
C MET A 227 9.45 13.15 -14.49
N ILE A 228 8.27 13.75 -14.69
CA ILE A 228 8.12 15.20 -14.89
C ILE A 228 8.54 15.97 -13.62
N LEU A 229 8.09 15.52 -12.43
CA LEU A 229 8.45 16.20 -11.18
C LEU A 229 9.94 16.11 -10.89
N ASN A 230 10.56 14.94 -11.09
CA ASN A 230 11.99 14.76 -10.92
C ASN A 230 12.79 15.63 -11.90
N SER A 231 12.39 15.66 -13.15
CA SER A 231 12.99 16.51 -14.20
C SER A 231 12.83 18.00 -13.88
N TYR A 232 11.65 18.41 -13.38
CA TYR A 232 11.42 19.76 -12.92
C TYR A 232 12.33 20.12 -11.73
N LEU A 233 12.41 19.22 -10.75
CA LEU A 233 13.27 19.39 -9.58
C LEU A 233 14.76 19.49 -9.99
N ALA A 234 15.22 18.64 -10.92
CA ALA A 234 16.57 18.69 -11.44
C ALA A 234 16.88 20.05 -12.08
N LYS A 235 16.01 20.54 -12.97
CA LYS A 235 16.12 21.88 -13.60
C LYS A 235 16.07 23.02 -12.57
N ALA A 236 15.22 22.89 -11.53
CA ALA A 236 15.10 23.90 -10.48
C ALA A 236 16.30 23.91 -9.54
N LYS A 237 16.88 22.73 -9.26
CA LYS A 237 18.09 22.57 -8.41
C LYS A 237 19.31 23.27 -9.01
N GLU A 238 19.49 23.23 -10.33
CA GLU A 238 20.57 23.93 -11.04
C GLU A 238 20.52 25.45 -10.84
N LYS A 239 19.31 26.01 -10.66
CA LYS A 239 19.06 27.44 -10.49
C LYS A 239 18.94 27.85 -9.01
N ALA A 240 18.86 26.89 -8.10
CA ALA A 240 18.64 27.16 -6.69
C ALA A 240 19.86 27.75 -6.02
N LYS A 241 19.65 28.82 -5.22
CA LYS A 241 20.71 29.38 -4.38
C LYS A 241 20.70 28.68 -3.02
N ILE A 242 21.61 27.73 -2.84
CA ILE A 242 21.81 27.02 -1.58
C ILE A 242 23.03 27.60 -0.86
N VAL A 243 22.86 28.04 0.39
CA VAL A 243 23.93 28.64 1.18
C VAL A 243 23.96 27.99 2.55
N PHE A 244 25.02 27.28 2.86
CA PHE A 244 25.22 26.63 4.14
C PHE A 244 25.77 27.66 5.17
N LYS A 245 25.27 27.60 6.40
CA LYS A 245 25.72 28.36 7.55
C LYS A 245 26.58 27.53 8.50
N ASN A 246 26.63 26.23 8.27
CA ASN A 246 27.38 25.27 9.05
C ASN A 246 28.21 24.37 8.10
N LYS A 247 29.52 24.25 8.39
CA LYS A 247 30.49 23.52 7.54
C LYS A 247 30.23 22.02 7.48
N ASP A 248 29.65 21.43 8.51
CA ASP A 248 29.39 19.98 8.50
C ASP A 248 28.26 19.65 7.53
N PHE A 249 27.23 20.48 7.47
CA PHE A 249 26.16 20.35 6.49
C PHE A 249 26.62 20.67 5.06
N GLU A 250 27.56 21.59 4.90
CA GLU A 250 28.19 21.84 3.60
C GLU A 250 28.97 20.62 3.10
N LYS A 251 29.76 19.96 3.97
CA LYS A 251 30.46 18.72 3.65
C LYS A 251 29.50 17.58 3.35
N MET A 252 28.41 17.45 4.13
CA MET A 252 27.37 16.46 3.91
C MET A 252 26.75 16.63 2.52
N TYR A 253 26.40 17.85 2.14
CA TYR A 253 25.89 18.16 0.80
C TYR A 253 26.89 17.85 -0.31
N ALA A 254 28.16 18.21 -0.12
CA ALA A 254 29.22 17.88 -1.08
C ALA A 254 29.34 16.36 -1.28
N ASN A 255 29.26 15.57 -0.19
CA ASN A 255 29.24 14.11 -0.30
C ASN A 255 28.01 13.59 -1.06
N MET A 256 26.83 14.11 -0.78
CA MET A 256 25.59 13.73 -1.48
C MET A 256 25.69 13.94 -3.00
N THR A 257 26.36 14.99 -3.45
CA THR A 257 26.52 15.32 -4.88
C THR A 257 27.66 14.58 -5.57
N THR A 258 28.45 13.79 -4.84
CA THR A 258 29.52 12.96 -5.39
C THR A 258 28.98 11.92 -6.36
N THR A 259 29.59 11.82 -7.54
CA THR A 259 29.18 10.90 -8.59
C THR A 259 29.48 9.44 -8.22
N VAL A 260 28.47 8.59 -8.33
CA VAL A 260 28.54 7.14 -8.11
C VAL A 260 28.69 6.38 -9.44
N ALA A 261 27.96 6.82 -10.46
CA ALA A 261 28.06 6.27 -11.81
C ALA A 261 27.86 7.39 -12.82
N GLN A 262 28.61 7.33 -13.95
CA GLN A 262 28.51 8.30 -15.04
C GLN A 262 28.67 7.63 -16.39
N ASN A 263 27.88 8.10 -17.36
CA ASN A 263 28.03 7.76 -18.78
C ASN A 263 27.66 9.00 -19.62
N GLY A 264 28.67 9.62 -20.27
CA GLY A 264 28.50 10.90 -20.94
C GLY A 264 28.06 12.00 -19.97
N GLU A 265 26.98 12.70 -20.30
CA GLU A 265 26.38 13.75 -19.47
C GLU A 265 25.50 13.20 -18.33
N TYR A 266 25.10 11.92 -18.40
CA TYR A 266 24.21 11.29 -17.44
C TYR A 266 24.98 10.74 -16.26
N LYS A 267 24.46 10.97 -15.06
CA LYS A 267 25.10 10.51 -13.82
C LYS A 267 24.09 10.17 -12.73
N TYR A 268 24.50 9.21 -11.90
CA TYR A 268 23.93 8.99 -10.56
C TYR A 268 24.91 9.51 -9.50
N THR A 269 24.38 10.09 -8.44
CA THR A 269 25.14 10.60 -7.30
C THR A 269 24.86 9.79 -6.04
N ASN A 270 25.54 10.10 -4.93
CA ASN A 270 25.23 9.53 -3.63
C ASN A 270 23.77 9.84 -3.20
N GLU A 271 23.17 10.94 -3.65
CA GLU A 271 21.73 11.19 -3.44
C GLU A 271 20.89 10.02 -3.98
N SER A 272 21.15 9.62 -5.23
CA SER A 272 20.43 8.51 -5.87
C SER A 272 20.73 7.17 -5.16
N LEU A 273 21.96 6.96 -4.70
CA LEU A 273 22.35 5.76 -3.99
C LEU A 273 21.66 5.67 -2.61
N ASN A 274 21.69 6.76 -1.83
CA ASN A 274 21.07 6.83 -0.51
C ASN A 274 19.56 6.59 -0.60
N GLU A 275 18.90 7.19 -1.59
CA GLU A 275 17.49 6.95 -1.89
C GLU A 275 17.22 5.46 -2.20
N GLN A 276 18.05 4.83 -3.03
CA GLN A 276 17.93 3.40 -3.34
C GLN A 276 18.13 2.51 -2.11
N ILE A 277 19.10 2.84 -1.24
CA ILE A 277 19.34 2.12 0.02
C ILE A 277 18.09 2.21 0.91
N ILE A 278 17.62 3.43 1.19
CA ILE A 278 16.46 3.66 2.05
C ILE A 278 15.21 2.94 1.50
N ASN A 279 14.97 3.06 0.20
CA ASN A 279 13.82 2.41 -0.44
C ASN A 279 13.93 0.88 -0.38
N THR A 280 15.10 0.30 -0.67
CA THR A 280 15.30 -1.15 -0.60
C THR A 280 15.09 -1.68 0.80
N VAL A 281 15.70 -1.03 1.80
CA VAL A 281 15.53 -1.41 3.20
C VAL A 281 14.08 -1.22 3.68
N SER A 282 13.37 -0.21 3.20
CA SER A 282 11.99 0.04 3.62
C SER A 282 10.97 -0.90 2.99
N GLN A 283 11.16 -1.31 1.73
CA GLN A 283 10.13 -1.98 0.93
C GLN A 283 10.36 -3.48 0.72
N THR A 284 11.56 -3.97 1.00
CA THR A 284 11.88 -5.38 0.78
C THR A 284 12.20 -6.08 2.10
N GLN A 285 12.33 -7.40 2.08
CA GLN A 285 12.83 -8.17 3.22
C GLN A 285 14.35 -8.03 3.40
N GLN A 286 15.05 -7.28 2.54
CA GLN A 286 16.48 -7.03 2.69
C GLN A 286 16.75 -6.01 3.79
N GLY A 287 17.74 -6.31 4.63
CA GLY A 287 18.29 -5.34 5.59
C GLY A 287 19.49 -4.60 5.00
N TYR A 288 19.95 -3.57 5.71
CA TYR A 288 21.17 -2.86 5.34
C TYR A 288 22.41 -3.78 5.51
N SER A 289 23.30 -3.75 4.54
CA SER A 289 24.62 -4.40 4.59
C SER A 289 25.57 -3.72 3.60
N ASP A 290 26.89 -3.87 3.82
CA ASP A 290 27.90 -3.36 2.88
C ASP A 290 27.78 -4.02 1.50
N LYS A 291 27.35 -5.30 1.48
CA LYS A 291 27.03 -6.00 0.24
C LYS A 291 25.89 -5.33 -0.51
N LEU A 292 24.79 -4.97 0.16
CA LEU A 292 23.67 -4.25 -0.46
C LEU A 292 24.15 -2.96 -1.11
N VAL A 293 24.96 -2.16 -0.42
CA VAL A 293 25.49 -0.89 -0.96
C VAL A 293 26.32 -1.12 -2.22
N ASN A 294 27.21 -2.13 -2.21
CA ASN A 294 28.03 -2.46 -3.37
C ASN A 294 27.20 -2.99 -4.55
N ASP A 295 26.22 -3.85 -4.28
CA ASP A 295 25.30 -4.38 -5.28
C ASP A 295 24.46 -3.23 -5.92
N LEU A 296 23.99 -2.28 -5.12
CA LEU A 296 23.25 -1.11 -5.62
C LEU A 296 24.13 -0.19 -6.47
N LYS A 297 25.38 0.08 -6.06
CA LYS A 297 26.33 0.86 -6.87
C LYS A 297 26.59 0.19 -8.23
N ALA A 298 26.84 -1.12 -8.23
CA ALA A 298 27.02 -1.88 -9.46
C ALA A 298 25.78 -1.84 -10.34
N THR A 299 24.59 -2.00 -9.74
CA THR A 299 23.30 -1.94 -10.43
C THR A 299 23.06 -0.55 -11.06
N LEU A 300 23.32 0.54 -10.34
CA LEU A 300 23.19 1.90 -10.87
C LEU A 300 24.07 2.11 -12.10
N LYS A 301 25.35 1.65 -12.04
CA LYS A 301 26.26 1.74 -13.16
C LYS A 301 25.78 0.94 -14.38
N VAL A 302 25.44 -0.33 -14.18
CA VAL A 302 24.98 -1.22 -15.26
C VAL A 302 23.69 -0.65 -15.90
N ASN A 303 22.74 -0.21 -15.06
CA ASN A 303 21.49 0.37 -15.56
C ASN A 303 21.72 1.67 -16.35
N LEU A 304 22.63 2.54 -15.89
CA LEU A 304 22.94 3.77 -16.61
C LEU A 304 23.54 3.47 -17.98
N ASP A 305 24.53 2.57 -18.05
CA ASP A 305 25.15 2.16 -19.30
C ASP A 305 24.12 1.56 -20.26
N LYS A 306 23.23 0.74 -19.75
CA LYS A 306 22.13 0.14 -20.51
C LYS A 306 21.15 1.20 -21.02
N PHE A 307 20.69 2.11 -20.18
CA PHE A 307 19.76 3.16 -20.58
C PHE A 307 20.34 4.07 -21.66
N VAL A 308 21.61 4.43 -21.57
CA VAL A 308 22.28 5.23 -22.61
C VAL A 308 22.34 4.48 -23.93
N LYS A 309 22.67 3.19 -23.94
CA LYS A 309 22.66 2.35 -25.15
C LYS A 309 21.26 2.27 -25.77
N ILE A 310 20.23 2.05 -24.94
CA ILE A 310 18.84 2.00 -25.40
C ILE A 310 18.43 3.36 -25.99
N ALA A 311 18.71 4.47 -25.30
CA ALA A 311 18.39 5.80 -25.79
C ALA A 311 19.03 6.11 -27.14
N ASN A 312 20.30 5.67 -27.38
CA ASN A 312 20.96 5.81 -28.66
C ASN A 312 20.25 5.00 -29.76
N LYS A 313 19.81 3.78 -29.46
CA LYS A 313 18.99 2.96 -30.39
C LYS A 313 17.62 3.59 -30.68
N ALA A 314 16.96 4.12 -29.64
CA ALA A 314 15.71 4.84 -29.77
C ALA A 314 15.84 6.06 -30.68
N LYS A 315 16.88 6.88 -30.48
CA LYS A 315 17.19 8.05 -31.33
C LYS A 315 17.44 7.63 -32.77
N ALA A 316 18.22 6.57 -33.01
CA ALA A 316 18.47 6.02 -34.32
C ALA A 316 17.19 5.51 -35.03
N ALA A 317 16.21 5.03 -34.25
CA ALA A 317 14.88 4.65 -34.75
C ALA A 317 13.91 5.84 -34.91
N GLY A 318 14.38 7.09 -34.74
CA GLY A 318 13.57 8.31 -34.88
C GLY A 318 12.65 8.60 -33.69
N ILE A 319 12.78 7.86 -32.57
CA ILE A 319 12.00 8.05 -31.37
C ILE A 319 12.51 9.30 -30.64
N LYS A 320 11.57 10.13 -30.16
CA LYS A 320 11.88 11.34 -29.38
C LYS A 320 11.42 11.16 -27.94
N ALA A 321 12.27 11.58 -27.01
CA ALA A 321 11.84 11.69 -25.62
C ALA A 321 10.87 12.85 -25.44
N ASP A 322 10.14 12.82 -24.34
CA ASP A 322 9.35 13.93 -23.87
C ASP A 322 10.29 15.14 -23.62
N PRO A 323 10.02 16.32 -24.21
CA PRO A 323 10.90 17.49 -24.11
C PRO A 323 11.02 18.06 -22.69
N ASP A 324 10.06 17.76 -21.84
CA ASP A 324 10.06 18.21 -20.44
C ASP A 324 10.98 17.37 -19.54
N LEU A 325 11.38 16.19 -19.99
CA LEU A 325 12.25 15.29 -19.24
C LEU A 325 13.74 15.61 -19.46
N VAL A 326 14.54 15.43 -18.40
CA VAL A 326 15.99 15.62 -18.42
C VAL A 326 16.70 14.50 -17.66
N GLY A 327 18.01 14.34 -17.92
CA GLY A 327 18.86 13.42 -17.18
C GLY A 327 18.41 11.96 -17.31
N VAL A 328 18.40 11.24 -16.20
CA VAL A 328 18.06 9.81 -16.19
C VAL A 328 16.57 9.56 -16.53
N ASP A 329 15.67 10.49 -16.20
CA ASP A 329 14.25 10.32 -16.52
C ASP A 329 13.99 10.42 -18.04
N GLN A 330 14.75 11.24 -18.74
CA GLN A 330 14.75 11.25 -20.22
C GLN A 330 15.23 9.91 -20.80
N LEU A 331 16.26 9.29 -20.20
CA LEU A 331 16.73 7.97 -20.61
C LEU A 331 15.68 6.87 -20.36
N ARG A 332 14.95 6.95 -19.24
CA ARG A 332 13.83 6.04 -18.93
C ARG A 332 12.71 6.15 -19.95
N ASP A 333 12.33 7.36 -20.31
CA ASP A 333 11.30 7.61 -21.35
C ASP A 333 11.73 7.03 -22.70
N TYR A 334 12.99 7.25 -23.13
CA TYR A 334 13.53 6.59 -24.32
C TYR A 334 13.43 5.06 -24.21
N SER A 335 13.74 4.50 -23.06
CA SER A 335 13.73 3.05 -22.86
C SER A 335 12.31 2.48 -22.97
N GLN A 336 11.34 3.13 -22.36
CA GLN A 336 9.93 2.72 -22.44
C GLN A 336 9.38 2.82 -23.87
N LYS A 337 9.65 3.93 -24.54
CA LYS A 337 9.21 4.16 -25.93
C LYS A 337 9.89 3.18 -26.89
N TYR A 338 11.16 2.88 -26.69
CA TYR A 338 11.88 1.92 -27.52
C TYR A 338 11.38 0.50 -27.31
N TYR A 339 11.12 0.10 -26.06
CA TYR A 339 10.50 -1.19 -25.76
C TYR A 339 9.16 -1.36 -26.48
N ASN A 340 8.30 -0.35 -26.37
CA ASN A 340 7.01 -0.34 -27.07
C ASN A 340 7.18 -0.42 -28.60
N HIS A 341 8.14 0.31 -29.15
CA HIS A 341 8.46 0.29 -30.58
C HIS A 341 8.90 -1.11 -31.04
N LEU A 342 9.72 -1.80 -30.27
CA LEU A 342 10.14 -3.17 -30.58
C LEU A 342 8.95 -4.12 -30.64
N ILE A 343 8.00 -4.03 -29.70
CA ILE A 343 6.77 -4.84 -29.69
C ILE A 343 5.89 -4.53 -30.93
N ASP A 344 5.71 -3.25 -31.22
CA ASP A 344 4.82 -2.80 -32.30
C ASP A 344 5.36 -3.14 -33.70
N THR A 345 6.69 -3.15 -33.86
CA THR A 345 7.34 -3.33 -35.17
C THR A 345 7.80 -4.77 -35.41
N TYR A 346 7.86 -5.62 -34.39
CA TYR A 346 8.29 -7.00 -34.55
C TYR A 346 7.27 -7.83 -35.33
N LYS A 347 7.75 -8.45 -36.43
CA LYS A 347 6.95 -9.29 -37.31
C LYS A 347 7.62 -10.67 -37.39
N PRO A 348 7.22 -11.61 -36.50
CA PRO A 348 7.71 -12.98 -36.61
C PRO A 348 7.21 -13.63 -37.89
N ASP A 349 8.00 -14.51 -38.49
CA ASP A 349 7.57 -15.32 -39.60
C ASP A 349 6.58 -16.42 -39.17
N ASP A 350 5.86 -17.01 -40.13
CA ASP A 350 4.86 -18.03 -39.83
C ASP A 350 5.48 -19.30 -39.21
N ALA A 351 6.75 -19.61 -39.51
CA ALA A 351 7.45 -20.76 -38.92
C ALA A 351 7.71 -20.54 -37.41
N ALA A 352 8.16 -19.35 -37.02
CA ALA A 352 8.34 -18.99 -35.62
C ALA A 352 7.01 -18.97 -34.85
N LEU A 353 5.96 -18.41 -35.46
CA LEU A 353 4.60 -18.43 -34.90
C LEU A 353 4.10 -19.87 -34.68
N GLN A 354 4.22 -20.73 -35.69
CA GLN A 354 3.78 -22.12 -35.61
C GLN A 354 4.59 -22.93 -34.59
N ALA A 355 5.90 -22.74 -34.54
CA ALA A 355 6.78 -23.39 -33.56
C ALA A 355 6.40 -23.01 -32.13
N LYS A 356 6.18 -21.71 -31.87
CA LYS A 356 5.77 -21.21 -30.56
C LYS A 356 4.41 -21.75 -30.14
N PHE A 357 3.43 -21.74 -31.06
CA PHE A 357 2.11 -22.30 -30.84
C PHE A 357 2.19 -23.80 -30.48
N ASN A 358 2.91 -24.60 -31.28
CA ASN A 358 3.03 -26.04 -31.05
C ASN A 358 3.68 -26.37 -29.70
N ALA A 359 4.66 -25.58 -29.28
CA ALA A 359 5.38 -25.77 -28.01
C ALA A 359 4.50 -25.55 -26.76
N LYS A 360 3.40 -24.79 -26.90
CA LYS A 360 2.54 -24.40 -25.77
C LYS A 360 1.04 -24.50 -26.10
N LYS A 361 0.64 -25.35 -27.04
CA LYS A 361 -0.71 -25.42 -27.61
C LYS A 361 -1.80 -25.38 -26.55
N ASP A 362 -1.70 -26.21 -25.52
CA ASP A 362 -2.73 -26.31 -24.49
C ASP A 362 -2.85 -25.06 -23.61
N SER A 363 -1.79 -24.25 -23.51
CA SER A 363 -1.81 -22.98 -22.77
C SER A 363 -2.61 -21.88 -23.46
N TYR A 364 -2.91 -22.06 -24.74
CA TYR A 364 -3.73 -21.13 -25.54
C TYR A 364 -5.22 -21.50 -25.54
N ASN A 365 -5.60 -22.64 -24.96
CA ASN A 365 -7.02 -22.97 -24.78
C ASN A 365 -7.73 -21.84 -24.00
N ILE A 366 -8.95 -21.51 -24.43
CA ILE A 366 -9.82 -20.62 -23.68
C ILE A 366 -10.63 -21.50 -22.73
N PRO A 367 -10.43 -21.39 -21.42
CA PRO A 367 -11.18 -22.21 -20.45
C PRO A 367 -12.65 -21.81 -20.43
N ASN A 368 -13.52 -22.79 -20.12
CA ASN A 368 -14.90 -22.48 -19.78
C ASN A 368 -14.91 -21.50 -18.60
N SER A 369 -15.52 -20.34 -18.77
CA SER A 369 -15.59 -19.29 -17.76
C SER A 369 -16.94 -18.60 -17.76
N ILE A 370 -17.30 -18.06 -16.60
CA ILE A 370 -18.59 -17.40 -16.38
C ILE A 370 -18.40 -16.00 -15.80
N GLY A 371 -19.37 -15.14 -16.09
CA GLY A 371 -19.51 -13.82 -15.44
C GLY A 371 -20.81 -13.72 -14.66
N GLY A 372 -20.83 -12.90 -13.63
CA GLY A 372 -22.02 -12.73 -12.79
C GLY A 372 -21.79 -11.86 -11.56
N TYR A 373 -22.66 -12.04 -10.59
CA TYR A 373 -22.62 -11.28 -9.32
C TYR A 373 -22.88 -12.20 -8.13
N VAL A 374 -22.28 -11.83 -7.01
CA VAL A 374 -22.59 -12.35 -5.67
C VAL A 374 -23.04 -11.16 -4.82
N ILE A 375 -24.26 -11.19 -4.32
CA ILE A 375 -24.78 -10.16 -3.42
C ILE A 375 -25.39 -10.86 -2.22
N GLY A 376 -25.01 -10.45 -1.02
CA GLY A 376 -25.50 -11.09 0.19
C GLY A 376 -25.02 -10.44 1.46
N GLU A 377 -25.33 -11.10 2.53
CA GLU A 377 -24.98 -10.67 3.88
C GLU A 377 -24.49 -11.86 4.70
N GLU A 378 -23.34 -11.68 5.35
CA GLU A 378 -22.91 -12.63 6.38
C GLU A 378 -23.79 -12.51 7.62
N TYR A 379 -24.00 -13.63 8.31
CA TYR A 379 -24.65 -13.60 9.61
C TYR A 379 -23.74 -12.95 10.63
N GLN A 380 -24.23 -11.90 11.27
CA GLN A 380 -23.54 -11.19 12.33
C GLN A 380 -24.43 -11.05 13.56
N ALA A 381 -23.79 -10.98 14.73
CA ALA A 381 -24.51 -10.74 15.97
C ALA A 381 -25.15 -9.34 15.94
N GLY A 382 -26.45 -9.30 16.19
CA GLY A 382 -27.21 -8.06 16.34
C GLY A 382 -27.09 -7.46 17.74
N GLU A 383 -27.69 -6.27 17.95
CA GLU A 383 -27.64 -5.58 19.24
C GLU A 383 -28.20 -6.45 20.40
N ASN A 384 -29.28 -7.21 20.15
CA ASN A 384 -29.85 -8.11 21.15
C ASN A 384 -28.87 -9.23 21.57
N ASP A 385 -28.06 -9.73 20.63
CA ASP A 385 -27.03 -10.74 20.90
C ASP A 385 -25.91 -10.16 21.77
N PHE A 386 -25.52 -8.90 21.51
CA PHE A 386 -24.58 -8.17 22.35
C PHE A 386 -25.15 -7.92 23.74
N GLN A 387 -26.44 -7.59 23.89
CA GLN A 387 -27.09 -7.41 25.20
C GLN A 387 -27.16 -8.74 25.98
N ALA A 388 -27.41 -9.86 25.30
CA ALA A 388 -27.38 -11.19 25.91
C ALA A 388 -25.97 -11.55 26.40
N ALA A 389 -24.93 -11.31 25.58
CA ALA A 389 -23.55 -11.52 25.96
C ALA A 389 -23.12 -10.61 27.13
N LYS A 390 -23.59 -9.36 27.16
CA LYS A 390 -23.37 -8.43 28.26
C LYS A 390 -23.94 -8.98 29.56
N LYS A 391 -25.20 -9.40 29.54
CA LYS A 391 -25.87 -9.98 30.70
C LYS A 391 -25.13 -11.23 31.20
N GLN A 392 -24.72 -12.12 30.30
CA GLN A 392 -23.91 -13.30 30.65
C GLN A 392 -22.59 -12.90 31.33
N ALA A 393 -21.88 -11.90 30.77
CA ALA A 393 -20.65 -11.41 31.37
C ALA A 393 -20.88 -10.78 32.75
N GLU A 394 -21.97 -10.01 32.93
CA GLU A 394 -22.36 -9.46 34.24
C GLU A 394 -22.65 -10.57 35.28
N ASP A 395 -23.35 -11.61 34.87
CA ASP A 395 -23.69 -12.73 35.76
C ASP A 395 -22.44 -13.56 36.16
N ILE A 396 -21.53 -13.78 35.21
CA ILE A 396 -20.24 -14.41 35.48
C ILE A 396 -19.42 -13.53 36.44
N MET A 397 -19.37 -12.23 36.22
CA MET A 397 -18.59 -11.28 36.99
C MET A 397 -19.07 -11.24 38.47
N LYS A 398 -20.37 -11.31 38.76
CA LYS A 398 -20.95 -11.32 40.11
C LYS A 398 -20.38 -12.45 40.98
N THR A 399 -20.00 -13.57 40.38
CA THR A 399 -19.51 -14.76 41.07
C THR A 399 -18.01 -14.98 40.90
N THR A 400 -17.32 -14.06 40.22
CA THR A 400 -15.90 -14.15 39.90
C THR A 400 -15.08 -13.47 41.01
N THR A 401 -14.14 -14.22 41.56
CA THR A 401 -13.17 -13.76 42.56
C THR A 401 -11.75 -14.00 42.04
N LYS A 402 -10.76 -13.45 42.74
CA LYS A 402 -9.34 -13.69 42.39
C LYS A 402 -9.00 -15.18 42.39
N ASP A 403 -9.52 -15.90 43.36
CA ASP A 403 -9.21 -17.33 43.58
C ASP A 403 -9.83 -18.24 42.52
N ASN A 404 -11.01 -17.87 42.01
CA ASN A 404 -11.71 -18.68 41.01
C ASN A 404 -11.58 -18.17 39.57
N PHE A 405 -10.87 -17.05 39.36
CA PHE A 405 -10.77 -16.41 38.02
C PHE A 405 -10.25 -17.37 36.95
N THR A 406 -9.17 -18.10 37.27
CA THR A 406 -8.56 -19.07 36.35
C THR A 406 -9.55 -20.17 35.94
N ALA A 407 -10.32 -20.69 36.91
CA ALA A 407 -11.33 -21.71 36.65
C ALA A 407 -12.47 -21.15 35.78
N LYS A 408 -12.96 -19.95 36.10
CA LYS A 408 -13.99 -19.23 35.33
C LYS A 408 -13.54 -18.91 33.91
N ALA A 409 -12.28 -18.51 33.73
CA ALA A 409 -11.74 -18.26 32.39
C ALA A 409 -11.71 -19.54 31.54
N LYS A 410 -11.29 -20.66 32.09
CA LYS A 410 -11.31 -21.96 31.40
C LYS A 410 -12.73 -22.42 31.03
N GLU A 411 -13.71 -22.11 31.90
CA GLU A 411 -15.10 -22.54 31.72
C GLU A 411 -15.85 -21.67 30.70
N PHE A 412 -15.68 -20.35 30.78
CA PHE A 412 -16.54 -19.39 30.06
C PHE A 412 -15.85 -18.62 28.93
N SER A 413 -14.53 -18.43 29.00
CA SER A 413 -13.84 -17.60 28.00
C SER A 413 -13.89 -18.20 26.61
N LYS A 414 -14.23 -17.36 25.63
CA LYS A 414 -14.21 -17.69 24.20
C LYS A 414 -12.94 -17.21 23.50
N ASP A 415 -11.95 -16.73 24.27
CA ASP A 415 -10.66 -16.34 23.69
C ASP A 415 -9.80 -17.59 23.42
N PRO A 416 -9.53 -17.92 22.14
CA PRO A 416 -8.77 -19.14 21.79
C PRO A 416 -7.31 -19.09 22.25
N GLY A 417 -6.76 -17.86 22.45
CA GLY A 417 -5.37 -17.67 22.83
C GLY A 417 -5.10 -17.86 24.33
N SER A 418 -6.07 -17.56 25.20
CA SER A 418 -5.84 -17.52 26.63
C SER A 418 -6.80 -18.37 27.47
N ALA A 419 -7.97 -18.77 26.96
CA ALA A 419 -8.98 -19.51 27.72
C ALA A 419 -8.42 -20.75 28.44
N ASN A 420 -7.69 -21.60 27.72
CA ASN A 420 -7.08 -22.81 28.24
C ASN A 420 -5.99 -22.55 29.28
N ASN A 421 -5.37 -21.35 29.21
CA ASN A 421 -4.36 -20.89 30.18
C ASN A 421 -4.96 -19.98 31.26
N GLY A 422 -6.24 -20.20 31.61
CA GLY A 422 -6.93 -19.44 32.69
C GLY A 422 -7.10 -17.95 32.36
N GLY A 423 -7.16 -17.59 31.09
CA GLY A 423 -7.32 -16.22 30.62
C GLY A 423 -6.05 -15.37 30.63
N SER A 424 -4.88 -15.94 30.98
CA SER A 424 -3.61 -15.20 31.11
C SER A 424 -3.10 -14.69 29.75
N LEU A 425 -2.73 -13.41 29.70
CA LEU A 425 -2.06 -12.79 28.55
C LEU A 425 -0.52 -12.80 28.69
N GLY A 426 0.03 -13.66 29.56
CA GLY A 426 1.47 -13.81 29.80
C GLY A 426 1.93 -13.13 31.09
N GLU A 427 3.24 -13.24 31.39
CA GLU A 427 3.85 -12.63 32.58
C GLU A 427 3.83 -11.10 32.52
N THR A 428 3.92 -10.53 31.33
CA THR A 428 3.77 -9.10 31.06
C THR A 428 3.02 -8.90 29.75
N ALA A 429 1.89 -8.20 29.78
CA ALA A 429 1.16 -7.78 28.59
C ALA A 429 1.50 -6.33 28.26
N ASP A 430 1.83 -6.06 26.99
CA ASP A 430 1.95 -4.71 26.47
C ASP A 430 0.56 -4.19 26.09
N LEU A 431 0.02 -3.28 26.89
CA LEU A 431 -1.31 -2.70 26.71
C LEU A 431 -1.43 -1.91 25.41
N SER A 432 -0.32 -1.47 24.82
CA SER A 432 -0.35 -0.75 23.53
C SER A 432 -0.71 -1.67 22.36
N GLN A 433 -0.57 -2.98 22.52
CA GLN A 433 -0.92 -3.99 21.52
C GLN A 433 -2.37 -4.49 21.67
N LEU A 434 -3.07 -4.05 22.73
CA LEU A 434 -4.44 -4.46 22.99
C LEU A 434 -5.43 -3.41 22.48
N VAL A 435 -6.68 -3.83 22.25
CA VAL A 435 -7.74 -2.90 21.84
C VAL A 435 -7.91 -1.76 22.85
N PRO A 436 -8.16 -0.52 22.39
CA PRO A 436 -8.13 0.66 23.24
C PRO A 436 -9.04 0.59 24.46
N GLU A 437 -10.22 0.00 24.34
CA GLU A 437 -11.20 -0.12 25.41
C GLU A 437 -10.68 -1.02 26.53
N PHE A 438 -10.03 -2.14 26.19
CA PHE A 438 -9.40 -3.05 27.13
C PHE A 438 -8.21 -2.37 27.83
N ALA A 439 -7.29 -1.80 27.05
CA ALA A 439 -6.11 -1.12 27.58
C ALA A 439 -6.48 0.02 28.54
N ASN A 440 -7.46 0.85 28.17
CA ASN A 440 -7.95 1.95 29.01
C ASN A 440 -8.59 1.46 30.31
N ALA A 441 -9.33 0.35 30.28
CA ALA A 441 -9.90 -0.23 31.49
C ALA A 441 -8.79 -0.70 32.44
N VAL A 442 -7.74 -1.36 31.92
CA VAL A 442 -6.58 -1.77 32.75
C VAL A 442 -5.86 -0.55 33.32
N LYS A 443 -5.58 0.48 32.50
CA LYS A 443 -4.88 1.71 32.95
C LYS A 443 -5.60 2.42 34.07
N LYS A 444 -6.93 2.53 34.00
CA LYS A 444 -7.77 3.22 35.00
C LYS A 444 -7.98 2.43 36.31
N SER A 445 -7.69 1.15 36.34
CA SER A 445 -7.92 0.26 37.49
C SER A 445 -6.64 0.03 38.31
N LYS A 446 -6.76 -0.55 39.49
CA LYS A 446 -5.63 -0.87 40.37
C LYS A 446 -5.21 -2.32 40.22
N ALA A 447 -3.97 -2.63 40.62
CA ALA A 447 -3.55 -4.02 40.81
C ALA A 447 -4.43 -4.72 41.86
N GLY A 448 -4.88 -5.93 41.53
CA GLY A 448 -5.83 -6.69 42.31
C GLY A 448 -7.30 -6.50 41.96
N ASP A 449 -7.64 -5.54 41.10
CA ASP A 449 -9.03 -5.33 40.66
C ASP A 449 -9.47 -6.36 39.61
N ILE A 450 -10.77 -6.69 39.65
CA ILE A 450 -11.49 -7.38 38.59
C ILE A 450 -12.50 -6.38 38.04
N VAL A 451 -12.37 -6.04 36.75
CA VAL A 451 -13.16 -4.99 36.08
C VAL A 451 -13.87 -5.50 34.85
N GLY A 452 -15.01 -4.92 34.54
CA GLY A 452 -15.83 -5.32 33.42
C GLY A 452 -17.33 -5.18 33.70
N PRO A 453 -18.18 -5.68 32.79
CA PRO A 453 -17.85 -6.09 31.43
C PRO A 453 -17.42 -4.92 30.53
N ILE A 454 -16.27 -5.03 29.89
CA ILE A 454 -15.75 -4.03 28.95
C ILE A 454 -16.12 -4.44 27.52
N LYS A 455 -16.90 -3.63 26.83
CA LYS A 455 -17.28 -3.87 25.44
C LYS A 455 -16.11 -3.57 24.50
N THR A 456 -15.81 -4.50 23.60
CA THR A 456 -14.88 -4.33 22.47
C THR A 456 -15.54 -4.88 21.20
N GLN A 457 -14.87 -4.81 20.07
CA GLN A 457 -15.33 -5.45 18.83
C GLN A 457 -15.45 -6.99 18.93
N PHE A 458 -14.76 -7.63 19.86
CA PHE A 458 -14.77 -9.09 20.05
C PHE A 458 -15.89 -9.57 20.99
N GLY A 459 -16.49 -8.68 21.77
CA GLY A 459 -17.48 -9.02 22.78
C GLY A 459 -17.25 -8.27 24.09
N TYR A 460 -17.56 -8.93 25.21
CA TYR A 460 -17.41 -8.36 26.54
C TYR A 460 -16.30 -9.04 27.32
N HIS A 461 -15.41 -8.25 27.90
CA HIS A 461 -14.27 -8.71 28.68
C HIS A 461 -14.48 -8.47 30.18
N ILE A 462 -14.20 -9.50 30.99
CA ILE A 462 -13.99 -9.38 32.43
C ILE A 462 -12.48 -9.50 32.60
N ILE A 463 -11.84 -8.50 33.20
CA ILE A 463 -10.38 -8.38 33.26
C ILE A 463 -9.93 -8.41 34.69
N TYR A 464 -8.99 -9.30 35.02
CA TYR A 464 -8.29 -9.33 36.30
C TYR A 464 -6.90 -8.73 36.14
N ILE A 465 -6.63 -7.64 36.86
CA ILE A 465 -5.35 -6.94 36.87
C ILE A 465 -4.50 -7.54 38.00
N GLN A 466 -3.61 -8.47 37.71
CA GLN A 466 -2.79 -9.13 38.74
C GLN A 466 -1.70 -8.19 39.26
N SER A 467 -0.99 -7.49 38.35
CA SER A 467 0.00 -6.48 38.71
C SER A 467 0.15 -5.44 37.61
N LYS A 468 0.72 -4.28 37.96
CA LYS A 468 1.10 -3.21 37.04
C LYS A 468 2.56 -2.88 37.21
N ASP A 469 3.25 -2.56 36.13
CA ASP A 469 4.62 -2.06 36.21
C ASP A 469 4.62 -0.63 36.78
N ALA A 470 5.49 -0.38 37.77
CA ALA A 470 5.55 0.93 38.43
C ALA A 470 6.23 2.02 37.57
N LYS A 471 6.98 1.64 36.54
CA LYS A 471 7.76 2.53 35.69
C LYS A 471 7.15 2.69 34.29
N ASN A 472 6.32 1.74 33.87
CA ASN A 472 5.72 1.74 32.53
C ASN A 472 4.21 1.43 32.62
N GLU A 473 3.37 2.45 32.50
CA GLU A 473 1.91 2.32 32.54
C GLU A 473 1.31 1.42 31.45
N ASN A 474 2.09 1.13 30.39
CA ASN A 474 1.68 0.25 29.30
C ASN A 474 2.01 -1.23 29.57
N VAL A 475 2.58 -1.56 30.71
CA VAL A 475 2.94 -2.94 31.06
C VAL A 475 2.16 -3.40 32.27
N ALA A 476 1.45 -4.53 32.14
CA ALA A 476 0.69 -5.12 33.23
C ALA A 476 0.63 -6.65 33.10
N LYS A 477 0.49 -7.36 34.21
CA LYS A 477 0.11 -8.76 34.21
C LYS A 477 -1.40 -8.83 34.37
N VAL A 478 -2.07 -9.36 33.33
CA VAL A 478 -3.53 -9.41 33.26
C VAL A 478 -4.02 -10.77 32.78
N SER A 479 -5.19 -11.13 33.29
CA SER A 479 -5.98 -12.25 32.75
C SER A 479 -7.35 -11.76 32.37
N HIS A 480 -8.00 -12.37 31.37
CA HIS A 480 -9.34 -12.00 30.98
C HIS A 480 -10.26 -13.18 30.68
N ILE A 481 -11.56 -12.91 30.75
CA ILE A 481 -12.63 -13.79 30.28
C ILE A 481 -13.33 -13.04 29.16
N LEU A 482 -13.31 -13.59 27.96
CA LEU A 482 -14.01 -13.03 26.80
C LEU A 482 -15.34 -13.75 26.60
N ILE A 483 -16.44 -13.00 26.60
CA ILE A 483 -17.77 -13.48 26.25
C ILE A 483 -18.14 -12.89 24.90
N THR A 484 -18.12 -13.73 23.86
CA THR A 484 -18.52 -13.33 22.51
C THR A 484 -20.04 -13.43 22.35
N PRO A 485 -20.70 -12.49 21.65
CA PRO A 485 -22.11 -12.63 21.33
C PRO A 485 -22.33 -13.86 20.43
N THR A 486 -23.35 -14.64 20.71
CA THR A 486 -23.79 -15.75 19.87
C THR A 486 -24.86 -15.23 18.93
N ILE A 487 -24.69 -15.46 17.62
CA ILE A 487 -25.67 -15.04 16.61
C ILE A 487 -26.98 -15.78 16.87
N SER A 488 -28.01 -15.06 17.26
CA SER A 488 -29.34 -15.63 17.51
C SER A 488 -30.08 -15.93 16.20
N GLU A 489 -31.07 -16.76 16.29
CA GLU A 489 -31.98 -17.03 15.17
C GLU A 489 -32.71 -15.74 14.73
N ALA A 490 -33.01 -14.83 15.66
CA ALA A 490 -33.59 -13.53 15.34
C ALA A 490 -32.66 -12.69 14.45
N SER A 491 -31.37 -12.61 14.76
CA SER A 491 -30.38 -11.89 13.94
C SER A 491 -30.21 -12.52 12.56
N LYS A 492 -30.24 -13.86 12.47
CA LYS A 492 -30.25 -14.53 11.15
C LYS A 492 -31.52 -14.20 10.35
N GLN A 493 -32.68 -14.19 11.00
CA GLN A 493 -33.94 -13.85 10.33
C GLN A 493 -33.99 -12.40 9.80
N GLU A 494 -33.31 -11.45 10.44
CA GLU A 494 -33.16 -10.10 9.90
C GLU A 494 -32.38 -10.10 8.58
N VAL A 495 -31.26 -10.83 8.51
CA VAL A 495 -30.48 -11.00 7.29
C VAL A 495 -31.31 -11.70 6.21
N ILE A 496 -32.00 -12.78 6.58
CA ILE A 496 -32.87 -13.54 5.64
C ILE A 496 -33.95 -12.62 5.04
N LYS A 497 -34.65 -11.84 5.85
CA LYS A 497 -35.67 -10.90 5.36
C LYS A 497 -35.06 -9.84 4.44
N LYS A 498 -33.89 -9.32 4.78
CA LYS A 498 -33.18 -8.30 3.98
C LYS A 498 -32.83 -8.83 2.58
N VAL A 499 -32.26 -10.03 2.49
CA VAL A 499 -31.86 -10.65 1.23
C VAL A 499 -33.09 -11.11 0.42
N GLN A 500 -34.12 -11.65 1.06
CA GLN A 500 -35.37 -12.02 0.40
C GLN A 500 -36.11 -10.80 -0.18
N ALA A 501 -36.09 -9.67 0.52
CA ALA A 501 -36.66 -8.42 -0.01
C ALA A 501 -35.88 -7.96 -1.27
N LEU A 502 -34.55 -8.05 -1.27
CA LEU A 502 -33.75 -7.77 -2.46
C LEU A 502 -34.10 -8.72 -3.60
N LYS A 503 -34.21 -10.01 -3.30
CA LYS A 503 -34.59 -11.01 -4.31
C LYS A 503 -35.91 -10.65 -4.98
N ALA A 504 -36.94 -10.29 -4.19
CA ALA A 504 -38.24 -9.87 -4.70
C ALA A 504 -38.16 -8.58 -5.57
N GLU A 505 -37.29 -7.61 -5.19
CA GLU A 505 -37.05 -6.42 -6.02
C GLU A 505 -36.38 -6.79 -7.36
N ILE A 506 -35.44 -7.73 -7.38
CA ILE A 506 -34.79 -8.17 -8.61
C ILE A 506 -35.77 -8.95 -9.50
N GLU A 507 -36.52 -9.91 -8.94
CA GLU A 507 -37.51 -10.73 -9.66
C GLU A 507 -38.64 -9.86 -10.24
N SER A 508 -39.06 -8.83 -9.52
CA SER A 508 -40.06 -7.84 -10.00
C SER A 508 -39.49 -6.78 -10.93
N LYS A 509 -38.19 -6.85 -11.28
CA LYS A 509 -37.45 -5.89 -12.14
C LYS A 509 -37.42 -4.46 -11.61
N LYS A 510 -37.64 -4.23 -10.32
CA LYS A 510 -37.45 -2.91 -9.68
C LYS A 510 -36.00 -2.52 -9.59
N THR A 511 -35.10 -3.50 -9.52
CA THR A 511 -33.65 -3.31 -9.54
C THR A 511 -32.98 -4.47 -10.29
N THR A 512 -31.65 -4.38 -10.46
CA THR A 512 -30.81 -5.43 -11.06
C THR A 512 -29.60 -5.69 -10.17
N PHE A 513 -28.95 -6.82 -10.32
CA PHE A 513 -27.68 -7.12 -9.63
C PHE A 513 -26.64 -6.03 -9.87
N GLU A 514 -26.51 -5.55 -11.09
CA GLU A 514 -25.60 -4.46 -11.45
C GLU A 514 -25.91 -3.15 -10.72
N ASN A 515 -27.19 -2.78 -10.62
CA ASN A 515 -27.60 -1.60 -9.88
C ASN A 515 -27.32 -1.72 -8.37
N VAL A 516 -27.50 -2.91 -7.81
CA VAL A 516 -27.23 -3.17 -6.39
C VAL A 516 -25.72 -3.10 -6.11
N GLU A 517 -24.90 -3.66 -6.99
CA GLU A 517 -23.44 -3.61 -6.85
C GLU A 517 -22.93 -2.17 -6.89
N LYS A 518 -23.41 -1.34 -7.84
CA LYS A 518 -22.91 0.03 -8.07
C LYS A 518 -23.46 1.08 -7.09
N GLN A 519 -24.62 0.85 -6.46
CA GLN A 519 -25.29 1.90 -5.67
C GLN A 519 -25.06 1.72 -4.16
N ASP A 520 -24.58 2.78 -3.52
CA ASP A 520 -24.29 2.80 -2.07
C ASP A 520 -25.55 2.70 -1.18
N LYS A 521 -26.74 2.97 -1.74
CA LYS A 521 -28.00 2.82 -0.98
C LYS A 521 -28.27 1.38 -0.56
N TYR A 522 -27.76 0.40 -1.34
CA TYR A 522 -27.86 -1.01 -1.01
C TYR A 522 -26.70 -1.41 -0.09
N LYS A 523 -27.00 -1.52 1.21
CA LYS A 523 -26.03 -1.86 2.25
C LYS A 523 -25.98 -3.38 2.45
N PHE A 524 -25.14 -4.06 1.67
CA PHE A 524 -24.84 -5.48 1.84
C PHE A 524 -23.34 -5.64 2.13
N SER A 525 -22.97 -6.63 2.94
CA SER A 525 -21.57 -6.92 3.26
C SER A 525 -20.80 -7.48 2.07
N ILE A 526 -21.52 -8.16 1.17
CA ILE A 526 -20.95 -8.70 -0.07
C ILE A 526 -21.74 -8.12 -1.24
N LYS A 527 -21.05 -7.42 -2.12
CA LYS A 527 -21.53 -6.89 -3.40
C LYS A 527 -20.42 -7.04 -4.42
N GLU A 528 -20.25 -8.26 -4.93
CA GLU A 528 -19.12 -8.61 -5.76
C GLU A 528 -19.56 -8.95 -7.18
N ARG A 529 -18.80 -8.46 -8.16
CA ARG A 529 -18.91 -8.85 -9.55
C ARG A 529 -17.76 -9.77 -9.93
N PHE A 530 -18.05 -10.84 -10.66
CA PHE A 530 -17.02 -11.68 -11.25
C PHE A 530 -17.15 -11.71 -12.78
N LYS A 531 -15.99 -11.77 -13.44
CA LYS A 531 -15.90 -11.89 -14.89
C LYS A 531 -14.88 -12.98 -15.23
N LYS A 532 -15.21 -13.78 -16.24
CA LYS A 532 -14.34 -14.87 -16.72
C LYS A 532 -13.81 -15.78 -15.60
N MET A 533 -14.63 -15.98 -14.55
CA MET A 533 -14.32 -16.88 -13.44
C MET A 533 -14.30 -18.31 -13.93
N VAL A 534 -13.23 -19.03 -13.63
CA VAL A 534 -13.08 -20.46 -13.97
C VAL A 534 -13.34 -21.35 -12.74
N LYS A 535 -13.56 -22.64 -12.94
CA LYS A 535 -13.91 -23.56 -11.84
C LYS A 535 -12.87 -23.66 -10.72
N SER A 536 -11.60 -23.36 -11.00
CA SER A 536 -10.53 -23.38 -10.01
C SER A 536 -10.43 -22.12 -9.14
N ASP A 537 -11.16 -21.06 -9.49
CA ASP A 537 -11.11 -19.79 -8.77
C ASP A 537 -11.86 -19.88 -7.43
N ALA A 538 -11.59 -18.92 -6.56
CA ALA A 538 -12.43 -18.66 -5.39
C ALA A 538 -13.65 -17.82 -5.80
N ILE A 539 -14.79 -18.09 -5.20
CA ILE A 539 -16.02 -17.31 -5.42
C ILE A 539 -15.86 -15.98 -4.66
N PRO A 540 -15.96 -14.83 -5.33
CA PRO A 540 -15.79 -13.52 -4.67
C PRO A 540 -16.74 -13.36 -3.47
N GLY A 541 -16.19 -12.87 -2.35
CA GLY A 541 -16.93 -12.68 -1.10
C GLY A 541 -17.27 -13.96 -0.32
N ILE A 542 -17.08 -15.16 -0.90
CA ILE A 542 -17.42 -16.44 -0.24
C ILE A 542 -16.18 -17.33 -0.03
N GLY A 543 -15.22 -17.27 -0.96
CA GLY A 543 -14.04 -18.11 -0.92
C GLY A 543 -14.15 -19.38 -1.76
N LYS A 544 -13.25 -20.35 -1.53
CA LYS A 544 -13.20 -21.59 -2.31
C LYS A 544 -14.28 -22.57 -1.86
N ASN A 545 -15.16 -22.94 -2.77
CA ASN A 545 -16.23 -23.91 -2.55
C ASN A 545 -16.57 -24.61 -3.88
N ASP A 546 -16.04 -25.80 -4.09
CA ASP A 546 -16.15 -26.52 -5.36
C ASP A 546 -17.59 -26.96 -5.68
N GLU A 547 -18.40 -27.31 -4.66
CA GLU A 547 -19.80 -27.67 -4.84
C GLU A 547 -20.62 -26.46 -5.31
N LEU A 548 -20.48 -25.33 -4.62
CA LEU A 548 -21.15 -24.09 -4.99
C LEU A 548 -20.70 -23.60 -6.37
N MET A 549 -19.42 -23.70 -6.69
CA MET A 549 -18.88 -23.36 -8.00
C MET A 549 -19.56 -24.20 -9.10
N ASN A 550 -19.72 -25.50 -8.89
CA ASN A 550 -20.43 -26.36 -9.87
C ASN A 550 -21.89 -25.95 -10.03
N GLN A 551 -22.59 -25.58 -8.95
CA GLN A 551 -23.97 -25.07 -9.01
C GLN A 551 -24.04 -23.76 -9.80
N ILE A 552 -23.11 -22.83 -9.61
CA ILE A 552 -23.06 -21.54 -10.33
C ILE A 552 -22.82 -21.79 -11.83
N PHE A 553 -21.90 -22.69 -12.19
CA PHE A 553 -21.65 -23.05 -13.59
C PHE A 553 -22.88 -23.69 -14.26
N ALA A 554 -23.67 -24.44 -13.51
CA ALA A 554 -24.89 -25.09 -14.02
C ALA A 554 -26.08 -24.11 -14.18
N LEU A 555 -26.02 -22.91 -13.64
CA LEU A 555 -27.09 -21.92 -13.82
C LEU A 555 -27.31 -21.59 -15.29
N GLN A 556 -28.56 -21.35 -15.65
CA GLN A 556 -28.87 -20.66 -16.89
C GLN A 556 -28.43 -19.17 -16.80
N ILE A 557 -28.16 -18.55 -17.95
CA ILE A 557 -27.86 -17.10 -17.99
C ILE A 557 -29.05 -16.34 -17.39
N ASN A 558 -28.75 -15.43 -16.46
CA ASN A 558 -29.68 -14.67 -15.63
C ASN A 558 -30.49 -15.51 -14.62
N GLY A 559 -30.15 -16.78 -14.43
CA GLY A 559 -30.65 -17.59 -13.33
C GLY A 559 -30.11 -17.07 -11.99
N ILE A 560 -30.89 -17.22 -10.93
CA ILE A 560 -30.53 -16.82 -9.57
C ILE A 560 -30.36 -18.10 -8.72
N LEU A 561 -29.19 -18.27 -8.16
CA LEU A 561 -28.93 -19.26 -7.11
C LEU A 561 -29.14 -18.57 -5.76
N ASP A 562 -30.07 -19.09 -5.01
CA ASP A 562 -30.47 -18.65 -3.68
C ASP A 562 -29.78 -19.56 -2.65
N ARG A 563 -28.84 -19.04 -1.89
CA ARG A 563 -28.04 -19.83 -0.95
C ARG A 563 -28.11 -19.24 0.45
N ASN A 564 -28.69 -20.02 1.35
CA ASN A 564 -28.71 -19.77 2.78
C ASN A 564 -27.96 -20.90 3.48
N ASP A 565 -26.84 -20.60 4.12
CA ASP A 565 -26.01 -21.59 4.83
C ASP A 565 -25.60 -21.10 6.23
N ALA A 566 -24.63 -21.77 6.86
CA ALA A 566 -24.20 -21.43 8.22
C ALA A 566 -23.51 -20.06 8.32
N THR A 567 -22.99 -19.52 7.22
CA THR A 567 -22.18 -18.29 7.19
C THR A 567 -22.96 -17.06 6.81
N GLY A 568 -24.02 -17.20 6.02
CA GLY A 568 -24.78 -16.06 5.53
C GLY A 568 -25.86 -16.43 4.52
N TYR A 569 -26.44 -15.42 3.90
CA TYR A 569 -27.42 -15.58 2.85
C TYR A 569 -27.03 -14.78 1.61
N TYR A 570 -26.93 -15.46 0.47
CA TYR A 570 -26.38 -14.93 -0.77
C TYR A 570 -27.29 -15.19 -1.95
N LEU A 571 -27.39 -14.21 -2.84
CA LEU A 571 -27.97 -14.33 -4.18
C LEU A 571 -26.83 -14.30 -5.19
N ILE A 572 -26.72 -15.34 -6.01
CA ILE A 572 -25.68 -15.47 -7.00
C ILE A 572 -26.33 -15.59 -8.37
N THR A 573 -25.85 -14.83 -9.35
CA THR A 573 -26.37 -14.93 -10.72
C THR A 573 -25.24 -15.11 -11.72
N LYS A 574 -25.51 -15.88 -12.77
CA LYS A 574 -24.64 -16.00 -13.95
C LYS A 574 -25.19 -15.12 -15.05
N THR A 575 -24.44 -14.11 -15.50
CA THR A 575 -24.85 -13.19 -16.56
C THR A 575 -24.23 -13.47 -17.91
N SER A 576 -23.12 -14.21 -17.94
CA SER A 576 -22.45 -14.60 -19.18
C SER A 576 -21.72 -15.92 -19.02
N GLU A 577 -21.46 -16.57 -20.13
CA GLU A 577 -20.64 -17.79 -20.22
C GLU A 577 -19.80 -17.76 -21.48
N ILE A 578 -18.53 -18.08 -21.34
CA ILE A 578 -17.60 -18.31 -22.43
C ILE A 578 -17.30 -19.82 -22.42
N PRO A 579 -17.77 -20.57 -23.43
CA PRO A 579 -17.53 -22.01 -23.46
C PRO A 579 -16.05 -22.33 -23.69
N PHE A 580 -15.62 -23.50 -23.26
CA PHE A 580 -14.28 -23.97 -23.57
C PHE A 580 -14.04 -23.94 -25.10
N THR A 581 -12.94 -23.35 -25.49
CA THR A 581 -12.52 -23.30 -26.91
C THR A 581 -11.11 -23.87 -27.02
N GLN A 582 -10.97 -24.93 -27.77
CA GLN A 582 -9.67 -25.50 -28.06
C GLN A 582 -8.85 -24.56 -28.93
N ALA A 583 -7.60 -24.40 -28.55
CA ALA A 583 -6.67 -23.57 -29.32
C ALA A 583 -6.40 -24.16 -30.69
N THR A 584 -6.53 -23.33 -31.70
CA THR A 584 -6.03 -23.54 -33.05
C THR A 584 -4.96 -22.49 -33.34
N PHE A 585 -4.10 -22.77 -34.30
CA PHE A 585 -3.09 -21.77 -34.70
C PHE A 585 -3.74 -20.46 -35.09
N GLU A 586 -4.82 -20.51 -35.85
CA GLU A 586 -5.51 -19.33 -36.35
C GLU A 586 -6.10 -18.47 -35.23
N ASN A 587 -6.82 -19.06 -34.27
CA ASN A 587 -7.42 -18.29 -33.18
C ASN A 587 -6.42 -17.83 -32.11
N SER A 588 -5.20 -18.37 -32.12
CA SER A 588 -4.14 -18.07 -31.18
C SER A 588 -3.04 -17.17 -31.78
N LYS A 589 -3.06 -16.95 -33.09
CA LYS A 589 -1.97 -16.29 -33.86
C LYS A 589 -1.56 -14.94 -33.25
N GLU A 590 -2.52 -14.11 -32.91
CA GLU A 590 -2.24 -12.78 -32.34
C GLU A 590 -1.64 -12.86 -30.93
N ARG A 591 -2.11 -13.76 -30.09
CA ARG A 591 -1.54 -14.00 -28.76
C ARG A 591 -0.10 -14.50 -28.86
N VAL A 592 0.14 -15.46 -29.75
CA VAL A 592 1.49 -15.99 -30.02
C VAL A 592 2.41 -14.90 -30.55
N ARG A 593 1.91 -14.03 -31.47
CA ARG A 593 2.66 -12.91 -32.01
C ARG A 593 3.10 -11.94 -30.89
N LEU A 594 2.19 -11.57 -29.99
CA LEU A 594 2.51 -10.67 -28.89
C LEU A 594 3.49 -11.30 -27.87
N GLU A 595 3.32 -12.57 -27.54
CA GLU A 595 4.31 -13.27 -26.70
C GLU A 595 5.70 -13.27 -27.30
N LEU A 596 5.82 -13.56 -28.61
CA LEU A 596 7.10 -13.49 -29.34
C LEU A 596 7.65 -12.05 -29.41
N ALA A 597 6.78 -11.05 -29.56
CA ALA A 597 7.18 -9.65 -29.60
C ALA A 597 7.76 -9.19 -28.25
N HIS A 598 7.16 -9.59 -27.13
CA HIS A 598 7.71 -9.34 -25.81
C HIS A 598 9.05 -10.06 -25.61
N GLU A 599 9.13 -11.35 -25.95
CA GLU A 599 10.39 -12.12 -25.86
C GLU A 599 11.50 -11.49 -26.71
N TYR A 600 11.16 -11.01 -27.91
CA TYR A 600 12.09 -10.29 -28.77
C TYR A 600 12.55 -8.98 -28.13
N ALA A 601 11.62 -8.15 -27.64
CA ALA A 601 11.93 -6.88 -27.01
C ALA A 601 12.81 -7.08 -25.77
N ASP A 602 12.46 -8.04 -24.90
CA ASP A 602 13.24 -8.39 -23.70
C ASP A 602 14.66 -8.81 -24.08
N LYS A 603 14.80 -9.69 -25.09
CA LYS A 603 16.10 -10.13 -25.58
C LYS A 603 16.93 -8.99 -26.15
N GLN A 604 16.31 -8.09 -26.94
CA GLN A 604 17.02 -6.91 -27.48
C GLN A 604 17.51 -6.01 -26.36
N LEU A 605 16.73 -5.81 -25.30
CA LEU A 605 17.15 -5.02 -24.15
C LEU A 605 18.15 -5.76 -23.24
N GLU A 606 18.13 -7.09 -23.19
CA GLU A 606 19.04 -7.88 -22.34
C GLU A 606 20.48 -7.87 -22.85
N ILE A 607 20.67 -7.84 -24.18
CA ILE A 607 22.00 -7.82 -24.82
C ILE A 607 22.65 -6.42 -24.91
N MET A 608 21.96 -5.37 -24.44
CA MET A 608 22.46 -4.00 -24.36
C MET A 608 23.09 -3.69 -23.00
#